data_074f9496ada7511663c637a0403db2d4
#
_entry.id   074f9496ada7511663c637a0403db2d4
#
_cell.length_a   1.000
_cell.length_b   1.000
_cell.length_c   1.000
_cell.angle_alpha   90.00
_cell.angle_beta   90.00
_cell.angle_gamma   90.00
#
_symmetry.space_group_name_H-M   'P 1'
#
loop_
_entity.id
_entity.type
_entity.pdbx_description
1 polymer ?
#
loop_
_entity_poly.entity_id
_entity_poly.type
_entity_poly.pdbx_seq_one_letter_code
_entity_poly.pdbx_strand_id
1 'polypeptide(L)'
;MSSRTLTAAAAVSALVLLAGCAATPEADETAAPADGGTLVYATGDAEPTCLDPHVGGNYPQALISTQYLEPLVGRDADGTITPWLATEWETSEDGLTWDFTLRDDVSFTDGTPFDAEAVKVNIEHLQDPDTASSTGYLAVEQVSEVEVVDDTHVRLHLSTPKSALLEALSQQWTAIQSPAGIARGQEENCQAPIGTGPFVVDEWVPQQHVTLVRNEHYDSPGPQADHDGAAYLDGIEWRFIPDAATRQAALASGEVDVIDNPLPSDIVAAEAAGFTHIDAPRPASSNRIELNTAQAPFDDILVREAFVRAADPSPGIESLFLGTATRSYSPLSSVEPLAYADESLFVTDPDAADDLLDEAGWTGRDDDGTRLKDGERLTVRFPVSTNQSTAAEQSLFEQIQANAAAVGFDVVLTPVDLSSWYGALGAHEYEAVSAPYTTVGPDVLRILYHSDGTVPAPSGYFANHAMLRDAELDATLDTAASTLDPDERADLYADAQRVVLESYAILPLYDQQNHFLVNGATGVTTLGTVATPTFVDARLTD
;
A
#
# COMPACT_ATOMS: atom_id res chain seq x y z
N MET A 1 -37.96 59.50 66.82
CA MET A 1 -37.59 59.31 68.23
C MET A 1 -36.30 58.51 68.24
N SER A 2 -35.33 59.10 68.98
CA SER A 2 -34.13 58.51 69.57
C SER A 2 -33.13 57.81 68.68
N SER A 3 -32.04 58.32 68.40
CA SER A 3 -30.87 58.98 69.02
C SER A 3 -29.74 58.01 69.37
N ARG A 4 -28.56 58.37 68.83
CA ARG A 4 -27.22 58.25 69.47
C ARG A 4 -26.55 56.87 69.39
N THR A 5 -25.21 56.70 69.20
CA THR A 5 -24.07 57.58 69.36
C THR A 5 -22.87 57.02 68.59
N LEU A 6 -21.97 57.90 68.20
CA LEU A 6 -20.60 57.63 67.71
C LEU A 6 -19.74 56.89 68.74
N THR A 7 -18.80 56.11 68.24
CA THR A 7 -17.44 56.06 68.80
C THR A 7 -16.43 55.68 67.69
N ALA A 8 -15.42 56.52 67.53
CA ALA A 8 -14.26 56.37 66.64
C ALA A 8 -13.20 55.56 67.40
N ALA A 9 -12.53 54.68 66.75
CA ALA A 9 -11.24 54.13 67.15
C ALA A 9 -10.34 53.92 65.98
N ALA A 10 -9.15 54.53 66.03
CA ALA A 10 -8.09 54.50 65.05
C ALA A 10 -7.50 53.11 64.96
N ALA A 11 -7.22 52.68 63.74
CA ALA A 11 -6.47 51.47 63.50
C ALA A 11 -5.31 51.73 62.52
N VAL A 12 -4.18 51.28 62.94
CA VAL A 12 -2.86 51.32 62.37
C VAL A 12 -2.82 50.56 61.06
N SER A 13 -2.29 51.22 60.02
CA SER A 13 -2.01 50.61 58.71
C SER A 13 -0.82 49.64 58.82
N ALA A 14 -1.05 48.35 58.51
CA ALA A 14 0.00 47.38 58.20
C ALA A 14 -0.09 47.08 56.69
N LEU A 15 0.83 47.61 55.87
CA LEU A 15 1.07 47.24 54.50
C LEU A 15 1.72 45.84 54.48
N VAL A 16 0.97 44.82 54.05
CA VAL A 16 1.52 43.50 53.68
C VAL A 16 1.76 43.55 52.18
N LEU A 17 3.01 43.55 51.80
CA LEU A 17 3.48 43.33 50.40
C LEU A 17 3.18 41.85 50.05
N LEU A 18 2.13 41.57 49.30
CA LEU A 18 1.94 40.33 48.59
C LEU A 18 2.87 40.34 47.38
N ALA A 19 4.03 39.69 47.49
CA ALA A 19 4.81 39.25 46.36
C ALA A 19 4.04 38.09 45.70
N GLY A 20 3.25 38.39 44.65
CA GLY A 20 2.68 37.39 43.75
C GLY A 20 3.82 36.76 42.96
N CYS A 21 4.18 35.53 43.28
CA CYS A 21 4.88 34.68 42.33
C CYS A 21 3.95 34.48 41.12
N ALA A 22 4.26 35.17 40.03
CA ALA A 22 3.78 34.74 38.72
C ALA A 22 4.47 33.40 38.44
N ALA A 23 3.74 32.29 38.69
CA ALA A 23 4.12 31.03 38.08
C ALA A 23 3.99 31.23 36.57
N THR A 24 5.11 31.31 35.86
CA THR A 24 5.16 30.98 34.45
C THR A 24 4.55 29.60 34.32
N PRO A 25 3.61 29.36 33.37
CA PRO A 25 3.26 28.00 33.06
C PRO A 25 4.58 27.32 32.63
N GLU A 26 5.03 26.33 33.40
CA GLU A 26 5.97 25.37 32.91
C GLU A 26 5.31 24.83 31.62
N ALA A 27 6.02 24.96 30.51
CA ALA A 27 5.68 24.17 29.31
C ALA A 27 5.57 22.73 29.80
N ASP A 28 4.46 22.06 29.51
CA ASP A 28 4.31 20.64 29.74
C ASP A 28 5.60 20.00 29.19
N GLU A 29 6.44 19.47 30.08
CA GLU A 29 7.50 18.58 29.69
C GLU A 29 6.74 17.39 29.07
N THR A 30 6.84 17.24 27.73
CA THR A 30 6.42 16.02 27.07
C THR A 30 7.04 14.88 27.87
N ALA A 31 6.20 13.99 28.40
CA ALA A 31 6.64 12.86 29.19
C ALA A 31 7.71 12.09 28.39
N ALA A 32 8.73 11.62 29.08
CA ALA A 32 9.80 10.87 28.42
C ALA A 32 9.23 9.53 27.93
N PRO A 33 9.56 9.09 26.70
CA PRO A 33 9.11 7.80 26.19
C PRO A 33 9.46 6.67 27.16
N ALA A 34 8.51 5.76 27.39
CA ALA A 34 8.65 4.65 28.34
C ALA A 34 8.80 3.32 27.59
N ASP A 35 9.68 2.44 28.11
CA ASP A 35 9.74 1.05 27.67
C ASP A 35 8.59 0.26 28.33
N GLY A 36 8.06 -0.75 27.61
CA GLY A 36 6.93 -1.56 28.03
C GLY A 36 5.58 -1.00 27.60
N GLY A 37 4.51 -1.64 28.05
CA GLY A 37 3.13 -1.33 27.68
C GLY A 37 2.69 -1.92 26.35
N THR A 38 1.38 -1.79 26.08
CA THR A 38 0.76 -2.30 24.85
C THR A 38 0.31 -1.14 23.99
N LEU A 39 0.85 -1.03 22.78
CA LEU A 39 0.41 -0.04 21.79
C LEU A 39 -0.92 -0.49 21.17
N VAL A 40 -1.87 0.40 21.06
CA VAL A 40 -3.16 0.13 20.41
C VAL A 40 -3.17 0.75 19.02
N TYR A 41 -3.16 -0.11 18.01
CA TYR A 41 -3.27 0.28 16.60
C TYR A 41 -4.68 0.02 16.09
N ALA A 42 -5.30 0.98 15.41
CA ALA A 42 -6.61 0.79 14.79
C ALA A 42 -6.53 0.97 13.28
N THR A 43 -6.85 -0.11 12.55
CA THR A 43 -6.87 -0.10 11.09
C THR A 43 -8.27 0.12 10.53
N GLY A 44 -8.32 0.87 9.41
CA GLY A 44 -9.51 1.00 8.55
C GLY A 44 -9.59 -0.03 7.44
N ASP A 45 -8.50 -0.77 7.24
CA ASP A 45 -8.47 -1.82 6.22
C ASP A 45 -9.35 -3.02 6.60
N ALA A 46 -9.70 -3.80 5.58
CA ALA A 46 -10.46 -5.03 5.80
C ALA A 46 -9.68 -6.00 6.70
N GLU A 47 -10.39 -6.66 7.62
CA GLU A 47 -9.81 -7.76 8.36
C GLU A 47 -9.36 -8.87 7.40
N PRO A 48 -8.10 -9.35 7.48
CA PRO A 48 -7.65 -10.47 6.65
C PRO A 48 -8.39 -11.76 7.02
N THR A 49 -8.61 -12.62 6.05
CA THR A 49 -9.19 -13.95 6.28
C THR A 49 -8.16 -14.98 6.76
N CYS A 50 -6.89 -14.62 6.70
CA CYS A 50 -5.74 -15.44 7.06
C CYS A 50 -4.59 -14.49 7.43
N LEU A 51 -3.89 -14.72 8.53
CA LEU A 51 -2.72 -13.92 8.93
C LEU A 51 -1.43 -14.35 8.21
N ASP A 52 -1.43 -15.51 7.52
CA ASP A 52 -0.35 -15.93 6.64
C ASP A 52 -0.41 -15.12 5.32
N PRO A 53 0.56 -14.23 5.04
CA PRO A 53 0.54 -13.39 3.84
C PRO A 53 0.80 -14.16 2.54
N HIS A 54 1.22 -15.42 2.61
CA HIS A 54 1.36 -16.28 1.44
C HIS A 54 -0.02 -16.68 0.87
N VAL A 55 -1.04 -16.77 1.72
CA VAL A 55 -2.41 -17.15 1.33
C VAL A 55 -3.16 -15.93 0.78
N GLY A 56 -3.47 -15.94 -0.51
CA GLY A 56 -4.11 -14.81 -1.19
C GLY A 56 -3.14 -13.67 -1.51
N GLY A 57 -2.57 -13.01 -0.52
CA GLY A 57 -1.56 -11.95 -0.70
C GLY A 57 -2.15 -10.57 -0.95
N ASN A 58 -3.00 -10.08 -0.03
CA ASN A 58 -3.56 -8.73 -0.06
C ASN A 58 -2.82 -7.77 0.89
N TYR A 59 -3.07 -6.45 0.75
CA TYR A 59 -2.41 -5.43 1.54
C TYR A 59 -2.70 -5.55 3.06
N PRO A 60 -3.94 -5.80 3.55
CA PRO A 60 -4.18 -5.98 4.98
C PRO A 60 -3.35 -7.10 5.64
N GLN A 61 -3.03 -8.16 4.90
CA GLN A 61 -2.14 -9.22 5.39
C GLN A 61 -0.69 -8.71 5.51
N ALA A 62 -0.18 -8.01 4.49
CA ALA A 62 1.15 -7.43 4.54
C ALA A 62 1.27 -6.41 5.68
N LEU A 63 0.23 -5.61 5.90
CA LEU A 63 0.18 -4.56 6.91
C LEU A 63 0.44 -5.11 8.33
N ILE A 64 -0.26 -6.16 8.72
CA ILE A 64 -0.09 -6.76 10.06
C ILE A 64 1.11 -7.70 10.14
N SER A 65 1.41 -8.47 9.06
CA SER A 65 2.49 -9.46 9.08
C SER A 65 3.88 -8.86 9.22
N THR A 66 4.05 -7.57 8.88
CA THR A 66 5.26 -6.79 9.16
C THR A 66 5.72 -6.88 10.62
N GLN A 67 4.80 -7.16 11.55
CA GLN A 67 5.12 -7.22 12.97
C GLN A 67 5.71 -8.57 13.41
N TYR A 68 5.50 -9.66 12.65
CA TYR A 68 5.91 -11.01 13.07
C TYR A 68 6.66 -11.81 12.01
N LEU A 69 6.73 -11.34 10.75
CA LEU A 69 7.49 -11.97 9.65
C LEU A 69 8.51 -11.00 9.07
N GLU A 70 9.62 -11.53 8.60
CA GLU A 70 10.70 -10.78 7.97
C GLU A 70 11.03 -11.34 6.59
N PRO A 71 11.30 -10.47 5.58
CA PRO A 71 11.70 -10.90 4.25
C PRO A 71 13.20 -11.28 4.20
N LEU A 72 13.65 -11.90 3.11
CA LEU A 72 15.05 -12.24 2.90
C LEU A 72 15.97 -11.01 2.81
N VAL A 73 15.51 -9.97 2.15
CA VAL A 73 16.24 -8.71 1.95
C VAL A 73 15.34 -7.53 2.28
N GLY A 74 15.95 -6.41 2.68
CA GLY A 74 15.24 -5.15 2.90
C GLY A 74 15.23 -4.29 1.63
N ARG A 75 14.43 -3.22 1.67
CA ARG A 75 14.41 -2.17 0.64
C ARG A 75 14.22 -0.83 1.33
N ASP A 76 15.14 0.08 1.06
CA ASP A 76 15.06 1.45 1.55
C ASP A 76 14.06 2.29 0.73
N ALA A 77 13.72 3.46 1.25
CA ALA A 77 12.75 4.37 0.60
C ALA A 77 13.22 4.87 -0.78
N ASP A 78 14.53 4.89 -1.05
CA ASP A 78 15.12 5.25 -2.34
C ASP A 78 15.20 4.08 -3.34
N GLY A 79 14.70 2.90 -2.95
CA GLY A 79 14.69 1.69 -3.78
C GLY A 79 15.93 0.80 -3.63
N THR A 80 16.90 1.20 -2.83
CA THR A 80 18.12 0.39 -2.58
C THR A 80 17.78 -0.89 -1.83
N ILE A 81 18.22 -2.03 -2.33
CA ILE A 81 18.10 -3.32 -1.64
C ILE A 81 19.20 -3.47 -0.59
N THR A 82 18.82 -3.83 0.61
CA THR A 82 19.68 -3.93 1.78
C THR A 82 19.66 -5.32 2.40
N PRO A 83 20.73 -5.77 3.06
CA PRO A 83 20.74 -7.02 3.81
C PRO A 83 19.67 -7.05 4.91
N TRP A 84 19.09 -8.24 5.13
CA TRP A 84 18.23 -8.54 6.28
C TRP A 84 18.45 -9.99 6.75
N LEU A 85 17.57 -10.95 6.43
CA LEU A 85 17.80 -12.37 6.72
C LEU A 85 18.85 -12.98 5.79
N ALA A 86 18.99 -12.47 4.55
CA ALA A 86 20.15 -12.70 3.70
C ALA A 86 21.14 -11.53 3.85
N THR A 87 22.43 -11.86 4.02
CA THR A 87 23.52 -10.89 4.23
C THR A 87 24.24 -10.52 2.96
N GLU A 88 24.31 -11.43 1.99
CA GLU A 88 24.98 -11.25 0.71
C GLU A 88 24.25 -12.05 -0.38
N TRP A 89 24.37 -11.62 -1.63
CA TRP A 89 23.83 -12.32 -2.80
C TRP A 89 24.66 -12.05 -4.04
N GLU A 90 24.67 -13.04 -4.93
CA GLU A 90 25.31 -12.94 -6.25
C GLU A 90 24.40 -13.56 -7.31
N THR A 91 24.44 -13.03 -8.55
CA THR A 91 23.74 -13.62 -9.68
C THR A 91 24.71 -14.07 -10.77
N SER A 92 24.37 -15.13 -11.50
CA SER A 92 25.14 -15.59 -12.67
C SER A 92 25.01 -14.57 -13.82
N GLU A 93 25.99 -14.61 -14.76
CA GLU A 93 26.00 -13.71 -15.94
C GLU A 93 24.73 -13.84 -16.81
N ASP A 94 24.09 -15.00 -16.81
CA ASP A 94 22.85 -15.25 -17.56
C ASP A 94 21.59 -14.96 -16.74
N GLY A 95 21.71 -14.52 -15.49
CA GLY A 95 20.59 -14.20 -14.60
C GLY A 95 19.74 -15.39 -14.18
N LEU A 96 20.15 -16.63 -14.48
CA LEU A 96 19.37 -17.84 -14.18
C LEU A 96 19.68 -18.46 -12.83
N THR A 97 20.70 -17.98 -12.13
CA THR A 97 21.10 -18.52 -10.83
C THR A 97 21.39 -17.37 -9.87
N TRP A 98 20.79 -17.44 -8.68
CA TRP A 98 21.02 -16.52 -7.58
C TRP A 98 21.50 -17.27 -6.35
N ASP A 99 22.67 -16.92 -5.84
CA ASP A 99 23.27 -17.46 -4.62
C ASP A 99 23.02 -16.48 -3.48
N PHE A 100 22.52 -16.95 -2.33
CA PHE A 100 22.31 -16.15 -1.13
C PHE A 100 23.10 -16.71 0.04
N THR A 101 23.76 -15.83 0.80
CA THR A 101 24.32 -16.12 2.12
C THR A 101 23.33 -15.65 3.18
N LEU A 102 22.95 -16.55 4.07
CA LEU A 102 21.94 -16.32 5.11
C LEU A 102 22.61 -16.02 6.46
N ARG A 103 21.89 -15.35 7.36
CA ARG A 103 22.25 -15.24 8.77
C ARG A 103 22.24 -16.62 9.43
N ASP A 104 23.15 -16.85 10.37
CA ASP A 104 23.29 -18.09 11.15
C ASP A 104 22.93 -17.92 12.65
N ASP A 105 22.52 -16.70 13.02
CA ASP A 105 22.23 -16.30 14.40
C ASP A 105 20.74 -16.05 14.65
N VAL A 106 19.85 -16.30 13.68
CA VAL A 106 18.41 -16.04 13.76
C VAL A 106 17.64 -17.33 14.06
N SER A 107 16.64 -17.24 14.91
CA SER A 107 15.70 -18.31 15.20
C SER A 107 14.24 -17.85 15.06
N PHE A 108 13.39 -18.74 14.60
CA PHE A 108 11.94 -18.53 14.64
C PHE A 108 11.42 -18.50 16.09
N THR A 109 10.25 -17.92 16.30
CA THR A 109 9.64 -17.82 17.63
C THR A 109 9.21 -19.16 18.23
N ASP A 110 9.22 -20.25 17.45
CA ASP A 110 9.06 -21.63 17.95
C ASP A 110 10.39 -22.27 18.40
N GLY A 111 11.50 -21.54 18.28
CA GLY A 111 12.84 -21.98 18.67
C GLY A 111 13.58 -22.80 17.61
N THR A 112 12.99 -23.00 16.41
CA THR A 112 13.72 -23.63 15.29
C THR A 112 14.65 -22.59 14.63
N PRO A 113 15.83 -23.02 14.10
CA PRO A 113 16.74 -22.09 13.44
C PRO A 113 16.16 -21.62 12.10
N PHE A 114 16.50 -20.39 11.70
CA PHE A 114 16.38 -19.94 10.32
C PHE A 114 17.57 -20.46 9.53
N ASP A 115 17.32 -21.15 8.42
CA ASP A 115 18.33 -21.78 7.58
C ASP A 115 17.87 -21.85 6.10
N ALA A 116 18.72 -22.42 5.24
CA ALA A 116 18.44 -22.58 3.82
C ALA A 116 17.22 -23.49 3.52
N GLU A 117 16.95 -24.47 4.38
CA GLU A 117 15.74 -25.31 4.25
C GLU A 117 14.46 -24.51 4.52
N ALA A 118 14.51 -23.53 5.44
CA ALA A 118 13.39 -22.62 5.66
C ALA A 118 13.08 -21.80 4.41
N VAL A 119 14.09 -21.26 3.72
CA VAL A 119 13.90 -20.53 2.45
C VAL A 119 13.24 -21.43 1.41
N LYS A 120 13.73 -22.65 1.25
CA LYS A 120 13.18 -23.63 0.31
C LYS A 120 11.71 -23.93 0.60
N VAL A 121 11.36 -24.25 1.83
CA VAL A 121 9.99 -24.58 2.24
C VAL A 121 9.05 -23.39 1.96
N ASN A 122 9.48 -22.15 2.21
CA ASN A 122 8.68 -20.96 1.96
C ASN A 122 8.42 -20.72 0.47
N ILE A 123 9.42 -20.88 -0.39
CA ILE A 123 9.24 -20.76 -1.85
C ILE A 123 8.32 -21.87 -2.37
N GLU A 124 8.51 -23.12 -1.93
CA GLU A 124 7.64 -24.24 -2.28
C GLU A 124 6.20 -24.02 -1.79
N HIS A 125 6.00 -23.44 -0.60
CA HIS A 125 4.69 -23.09 -0.06
C HIS A 125 3.99 -22.02 -0.90
N LEU A 126 4.71 -20.99 -1.35
CA LEU A 126 4.17 -19.97 -2.26
C LEU A 126 3.76 -20.53 -3.62
N GLN A 127 4.47 -21.56 -4.11
CA GLN A 127 4.22 -22.21 -5.40
C GLN A 127 3.18 -23.34 -5.31
N ASP A 128 2.83 -23.80 -4.11
CA ASP A 128 1.82 -24.84 -3.93
C ASP A 128 0.42 -24.30 -4.31
N PRO A 129 -0.28 -24.94 -5.26
CA PRO A 129 -1.63 -24.52 -5.63
C PRO A 129 -2.63 -24.51 -4.46
N ASP A 130 -2.43 -25.37 -3.46
CA ASP A 130 -3.32 -25.46 -2.29
C ASP A 130 -3.17 -24.23 -1.38
N THR A 131 -2.04 -23.53 -1.41
CA THR A 131 -1.85 -22.24 -0.71
C THR A 131 -2.72 -21.14 -1.31
N ALA A 132 -3.09 -21.24 -2.59
CA ALA A 132 -3.85 -20.24 -3.34
C ALA A 132 -3.20 -18.84 -3.28
N SER A 133 -1.86 -18.80 -3.35
CA SER A 133 -1.08 -17.56 -3.35
C SER A 133 -1.33 -16.76 -4.63
N SER A 134 -1.29 -15.44 -4.54
CA SER A 134 -1.36 -14.53 -5.70
C SER A 134 -0.10 -13.68 -5.82
N THR A 135 0.02 -12.63 -5.04
CA THR A 135 1.16 -11.70 -5.10
C THR A 135 2.49 -12.40 -4.79
N GLY A 136 2.51 -13.26 -3.76
CA GLY A 136 3.71 -14.04 -3.42
C GLY A 136 4.06 -15.07 -4.49
N TYR A 137 3.06 -15.74 -5.09
CA TYR A 137 3.29 -16.65 -6.23
C TYR A 137 3.96 -15.93 -7.41
N LEU A 138 3.42 -14.79 -7.85
CA LEU A 138 3.98 -13.99 -8.96
C LEU A 138 5.40 -13.47 -8.66
N ALA A 139 5.74 -13.32 -7.38
CA ALA A 139 7.08 -12.94 -6.96
C ALA A 139 8.13 -14.03 -7.24
N VAL A 140 7.75 -15.31 -7.14
CA VAL A 140 8.66 -16.48 -7.19
C VAL A 140 8.30 -17.50 -8.29
N GLU A 141 7.35 -17.22 -9.19
CA GLU A 141 6.90 -18.16 -10.21
C GLU A 141 8.01 -18.65 -11.16
N GLN A 142 9.05 -17.81 -11.36
CA GLN A 142 10.20 -18.17 -12.19
C GLN A 142 11.20 -19.07 -11.45
N VAL A 143 11.11 -19.25 -10.13
CA VAL A 143 12.02 -20.15 -9.39
C VAL A 143 11.63 -21.59 -9.72
N SER A 144 12.50 -22.27 -10.45
CA SER A 144 12.28 -23.65 -10.90
C SER A 144 12.82 -24.69 -9.93
N GLU A 145 13.83 -24.33 -9.12
CA GLU A 145 14.45 -25.19 -8.11
C GLU A 145 15.07 -24.33 -7.03
N VAL A 146 14.98 -24.77 -5.78
CA VAL A 146 15.71 -24.23 -4.63
C VAL A 146 16.70 -25.27 -4.15
N GLU A 147 18.00 -25.02 -4.37
CA GLU A 147 19.10 -25.88 -3.96
C GLU A 147 19.61 -25.44 -2.57
N VAL A 148 19.46 -26.30 -1.57
CA VAL A 148 20.09 -26.12 -0.27
C VAL A 148 21.55 -26.57 -0.38
N VAL A 149 22.47 -25.60 -0.42
CA VAL A 149 23.92 -25.86 -0.54
C VAL A 149 24.51 -26.31 0.82
N ASP A 150 24.15 -25.58 1.86
CA ASP A 150 24.37 -25.91 3.28
C ASP A 150 23.39 -25.08 4.15
N ASP A 151 23.53 -25.11 5.47
CA ASP A 151 22.57 -24.46 6.40
C ASP A 151 22.47 -22.94 6.18
N THR A 152 23.53 -22.28 5.67
CA THR A 152 23.62 -20.83 5.48
C THR A 152 23.72 -20.40 4.02
N HIS A 153 23.70 -21.31 3.08
CA HIS A 153 23.78 -20.99 1.66
C HIS A 153 22.65 -21.67 0.89
N VAL A 154 21.87 -20.85 0.19
CA VAL A 154 20.78 -21.30 -0.69
C VAL A 154 20.99 -20.74 -2.09
N ARG A 155 20.69 -21.55 -3.09
CA ARG A 155 20.74 -21.18 -4.50
C ARG A 155 19.37 -21.32 -5.14
N LEU A 156 18.91 -20.26 -5.79
CA LEU A 156 17.68 -20.26 -6.58
C LEU A 156 18.01 -20.43 -8.05
N HIS A 157 17.45 -21.45 -8.68
CA HIS A 157 17.51 -21.62 -10.13
C HIS A 157 16.22 -21.08 -10.76
N LEU A 158 16.34 -20.21 -11.75
CA LEU A 158 15.23 -19.60 -12.44
C LEU A 158 14.99 -20.25 -13.80
N SER A 159 13.74 -20.36 -14.23
CA SER A 159 13.32 -20.80 -15.58
C SER A 159 13.57 -19.74 -16.64
N THR A 160 13.51 -18.46 -16.23
CA THR A 160 13.82 -17.27 -17.02
C THR A 160 14.52 -16.24 -16.14
N PRO A 161 15.42 -15.40 -16.66
CA PRO A 161 16.05 -14.37 -15.85
C PRO A 161 15.01 -13.42 -15.26
N LYS A 162 15.24 -12.99 -14.00
CA LYS A 162 14.38 -12.01 -13.31
C LYS A 162 15.25 -10.97 -12.61
N SER A 163 15.41 -9.81 -13.26
CA SER A 163 16.21 -8.71 -12.71
C SER A 163 15.60 -8.10 -11.43
N ALA A 164 14.28 -8.21 -11.27
CA ALA A 164 13.53 -7.72 -10.10
C ALA A 164 13.36 -8.79 -8.99
N LEU A 165 14.20 -9.84 -8.94
CA LEU A 165 14.04 -10.90 -7.94
C LEU A 165 14.25 -10.36 -6.51
N LEU A 166 15.22 -9.48 -6.31
CA LEU A 166 15.50 -8.93 -4.98
C LEU A 166 14.37 -8.02 -4.50
N GLU A 167 13.80 -7.18 -5.39
CA GLU A 167 12.61 -6.39 -5.10
C GLU A 167 11.42 -7.29 -4.73
N ALA A 168 11.26 -8.42 -5.40
CA ALA A 168 10.24 -9.40 -5.08
C ALA A 168 10.45 -10.06 -3.71
N LEU A 169 11.70 -10.41 -3.36
CA LEU A 169 12.08 -11.04 -2.09
C LEU A 169 12.19 -10.05 -0.92
N SER A 170 12.05 -8.74 -1.15
CA SER A 170 11.98 -7.73 -0.10
C SER A 170 10.56 -7.49 0.42
N GLN A 171 9.56 -8.09 -0.22
CA GLN A 171 8.16 -7.82 0.07
C GLN A 171 7.60 -8.74 1.15
N GLN A 172 6.64 -8.23 1.89
CA GLN A 172 6.00 -8.94 3.00
C GLN A 172 5.26 -10.22 2.56
N TRP A 173 4.83 -10.31 1.29
CA TRP A 173 4.18 -11.51 0.74
C TRP A 173 5.15 -12.67 0.46
N THR A 174 6.45 -12.44 0.57
CA THR A 174 7.50 -13.46 0.47
C THR A 174 8.28 -13.61 1.77
N ALA A 175 7.80 -12.99 2.85
CA ALA A 175 8.45 -13.04 4.16
C ALA A 175 8.50 -14.48 4.71
N ILE A 176 9.56 -14.78 5.43
CA ILE A 176 9.91 -16.15 5.81
C ILE A 176 9.16 -16.60 7.06
N GLN A 177 8.55 -17.77 6.97
CA GLN A 177 7.84 -18.46 8.04
C GLN A 177 8.60 -19.72 8.47
N SER A 178 8.39 -20.15 9.74
CA SER A 178 8.90 -21.42 10.24
C SER A 178 8.37 -22.61 9.41
N PRO A 179 9.22 -23.50 8.91
CA PRO A 179 8.79 -24.74 8.29
C PRO A 179 7.86 -25.59 9.20
N ALA A 180 8.12 -25.59 10.51
CA ALA A 180 7.25 -26.27 11.48
C ALA A 180 5.89 -25.57 11.61
N GLY A 181 5.85 -24.23 11.47
CA GLY A 181 4.63 -23.45 11.41
C GLY A 181 3.77 -23.83 10.19
N ILE A 182 4.34 -23.82 9.01
CA ILE A 182 3.69 -24.20 7.74
C ILE A 182 3.18 -25.66 7.82
N ALA A 183 3.99 -26.58 8.37
CA ALA A 183 3.64 -28.00 8.50
C ALA A 183 2.43 -28.29 9.42
N ARG A 184 1.97 -27.31 10.23
CA ARG A 184 0.72 -27.44 11.00
C ARG A 184 -0.53 -27.49 10.10
N GLY A 185 -0.38 -27.04 8.85
CA GLY A 185 -1.46 -26.89 7.88
C GLY A 185 -2.06 -25.50 7.87
N GLN A 186 -2.70 -25.16 6.76
CA GLN A 186 -3.16 -23.81 6.45
C GLN A 186 -4.10 -23.23 7.52
N GLU A 187 -5.03 -24.03 8.07
CA GLU A 187 -5.99 -23.55 9.07
C GLU A 187 -5.29 -23.02 10.34
N GLU A 188 -4.34 -23.79 10.90
CA GLU A 188 -3.60 -23.37 12.08
C GLU A 188 -2.59 -22.25 11.75
N ASN A 189 -1.93 -22.32 10.58
CA ASN A 189 -0.97 -21.29 10.16
C ASN A 189 -1.66 -19.96 9.89
N CYS A 190 -2.85 -19.98 9.29
CA CYS A 190 -3.66 -18.77 9.12
C CYS A 190 -4.01 -18.04 10.43
N GLN A 191 -4.17 -18.79 11.54
CA GLN A 191 -4.52 -18.19 12.83
C GLN A 191 -3.32 -17.56 13.55
N ALA A 192 -2.15 -18.17 13.44
CA ALA A 192 -0.94 -17.72 14.13
C ALA A 192 0.31 -18.16 13.35
N PRO A 193 0.70 -17.43 12.31
CA PRO A 193 1.97 -17.68 11.61
C PRO A 193 3.15 -17.55 12.57
N ILE A 194 4.18 -18.36 12.34
CA ILE A 194 5.40 -18.37 13.14
C ILE A 194 6.53 -17.76 12.31
N GLY A 195 7.08 -16.64 12.74
CA GLY A 195 8.16 -15.94 12.06
C GLY A 195 9.36 -15.64 12.94
N THR A 196 10.23 -14.78 12.43
CA THR A 196 11.43 -14.29 13.11
C THR A 196 11.24 -12.90 13.71
N GLY A 197 10.12 -12.22 13.41
CA GLY A 197 9.90 -10.80 13.69
C GLY A 197 9.83 -10.39 15.16
N PRO A 198 9.74 -9.07 15.42
CA PRO A 198 9.80 -8.49 16.78
C PRO A 198 8.61 -8.82 17.68
N PHE A 199 7.51 -9.31 17.13
CA PHE A 199 6.33 -9.73 17.88
C PHE A 199 5.86 -11.12 17.46
N VAL A 200 4.99 -11.71 18.28
CA VAL A 200 4.39 -13.04 18.10
C VAL A 200 2.89 -12.88 18.15
N VAL A 201 2.15 -13.54 17.25
CA VAL A 201 0.69 -13.59 17.30
C VAL A 201 0.28 -14.42 18.52
N ASP A 202 -0.41 -13.78 19.48
CA ASP A 202 -0.89 -14.43 20.72
C ASP A 202 -2.35 -14.86 20.57
N GLU A 203 -3.24 -13.94 20.12
CA GLU A 203 -4.66 -14.22 19.93
C GLU A 203 -5.23 -13.44 18.74
N TRP A 204 -6.11 -14.07 17.98
CA TRP A 204 -6.95 -13.40 16.99
C TRP A 204 -8.42 -13.62 17.33
N VAL A 205 -9.11 -12.53 17.68
CA VAL A 205 -10.57 -12.50 17.90
C VAL A 205 -11.23 -11.89 16.67
N PRO A 206 -11.84 -12.70 15.79
CA PRO A 206 -12.41 -12.22 14.54
C PRO A 206 -13.36 -11.03 14.72
N GLN A 207 -13.27 -10.05 13.82
CA GLN A 207 -14.03 -8.80 13.80
C GLN A 207 -13.79 -7.87 15.01
N GLN A 208 -12.75 -8.13 15.78
CA GLN A 208 -12.40 -7.32 16.94
C GLN A 208 -10.93 -6.90 16.90
N HIS A 209 -10.01 -7.83 17.16
CA HIS A 209 -8.59 -7.53 17.27
C HIS A 209 -7.69 -8.75 17.03
N VAL A 210 -6.42 -8.46 16.80
CA VAL A 210 -5.30 -9.38 16.94
C VAL A 210 -4.40 -8.85 18.04
N THR A 211 -4.03 -9.69 19.00
CA THR A 211 -3.05 -9.37 20.03
C THR A 211 -1.69 -9.94 19.64
N LEU A 212 -0.68 -9.10 19.66
CA LEU A 212 0.72 -9.46 19.44
C LEU A 212 1.50 -9.23 20.74
N VAL A 213 2.34 -10.17 21.11
CA VAL A 213 3.24 -10.06 22.27
C VAL A 213 4.68 -9.96 21.80
N ARG A 214 5.52 -9.26 22.59
CA ARG A 214 6.94 -9.09 22.24
C ARG A 214 7.66 -10.42 22.10
N ASN A 215 8.48 -10.56 21.06
CA ASN A 215 9.47 -11.61 20.94
C ASN A 215 10.70 -11.26 21.80
N GLU A 216 10.82 -11.89 22.95
CA GLU A 216 11.93 -11.63 23.90
C GLU A 216 13.32 -12.08 23.37
N HIS A 217 13.33 -12.83 22.28
CA HIS A 217 14.55 -13.37 21.67
C HIS A 217 14.86 -12.73 20.30
N TYR A 218 14.15 -11.63 19.97
CA TYR A 218 14.34 -10.94 18.71
C TYR A 218 15.75 -10.33 18.64
N ASP A 219 16.48 -10.67 17.57
CA ASP A 219 17.84 -10.20 17.31
C ASP A 219 18.15 -10.10 15.80
N SER A 220 17.11 -9.85 15.00
CA SER A 220 17.22 -9.71 13.53
C SER A 220 16.64 -8.38 13.03
N PRO A 221 17.02 -7.23 13.63
CA PRO A 221 16.41 -5.96 13.28
C PRO A 221 16.55 -5.66 11.79
N GLY A 222 15.44 -5.20 11.19
CA GLY A 222 15.43 -4.74 9.82
C GLY A 222 16.29 -3.49 9.61
N PRO A 223 16.61 -3.16 8.34
CA PRO A 223 17.54 -2.08 8.02
C PRO A 223 17.07 -0.69 8.50
N GLN A 224 15.77 -0.52 8.81
CA GLN A 224 15.22 0.73 9.32
C GLN A 224 15.12 0.79 10.85
N ALA A 225 15.53 -0.24 11.58
CA ALA A 225 15.49 -0.23 13.05
C ALA A 225 16.62 0.61 13.62
N ASP A 226 16.31 1.37 14.67
CA ASP A 226 17.25 2.26 15.35
C ASP A 226 18.06 1.54 16.46
N HIS A 227 17.69 0.29 16.80
CA HIS A 227 18.37 -0.50 17.82
C HIS A 227 18.40 -2.00 17.49
N ASP A 228 19.30 -2.72 18.13
CA ASP A 228 19.38 -4.18 18.13
C ASP A 228 18.57 -4.74 19.33
N GLY A 229 17.99 -5.94 19.16
CA GLY A 229 17.30 -6.67 20.22
C GLY A 229 15.79 -6.47 20.25
N ALA A 230 15.15 -6.96 21.31
CA ALA A 230 13.71 -7.00 21.46
C ALA A 230 13.06 -5.60 21.39
N ALA A 231 11.84 -5.52 20.85
CA ALA A 231 11.06 -4.29 20.80
C ALA A 231 10.89 -3.67 22.19
N TYR A 232 10.77 -2.35 22.28
CA TYR A 232 10.54 -1.68 23.56
C TYR A 232 9.15 -1.94 24.15
N LEU A 233 8.13 -2.11 23.30
CA LEU A 233 6.76 -2.42 23.73
C LEU A 233 6.65 -3.86 24.26
N ASP A 234 5.73 -4.09 25.20
CA ASP A 234 5.36 -5.45 25.64
C ASP A 234 4.48 -6.16 24.61
N GLY A 235 3.75 -5.41 23.76
CA GLY A 235 2.89 -5.95 22.73
C GLY A 235 2.11 -4.89 21.97
N ILE A 236 1.27 -5.37 21.06
CA ILE A 236 0.39 -4.55 20.22
C ILE A 236 -1.02 -5.15 20.28
N GLU A 237 -2.04 -4.30 20.48
CA GLU A 237 -3.43 -4.65 20.22
C GLU A 237 -3.85 -4.04 18.88
N TRP A 238 -4.04 -4.88 17.88
CA TRP A 238 -4.40 -4.50 16.52
C TRP A 238 -5.91 -4.58 16.35
N ARG A 239 -6.61 -3.43 16.31
CA ARG A 239 -8.07 -3.34 16.23
C ARG A 239 -8.57 -3.09 14.81
N PHE A 240 -9.69 -3.71 14.46
CA PHE A 240 -10.38 -3.49 13.18
C PHE A 240 -11.53 -2.50 13.38
N ILE A 241 -11.34 -1.24 12.97
CA ILE A 241 -12.32 -0.16 13.08
C ILE A 241 -12.54 0.48 11.69
N PRO A 242 -13.46 -0.05 10.86
CA PRO A 242 -13.62 0.40 9.47
C PRO A 242 -14.07 1.86 9.31
N ASP A 243 -14.85 2.40 10.26
CA ASP A 243 -15.35 3.76 10.20
C ASP A 243 -14.28 4.79 10.58
N ALA A 244 -13.90 5.65 9.62
CA ALA A 244 -12.82 6.62 9.79
C ALA A 244 -13.09 7.64 10.91
N ALA A 245 -14.35 8.09 11.08
CA ALA A 245 -14.69 9.04 12.12
C ALA A 245 -14.57 8.42 13.51
N THR A 246 -14.91 7.13 13.64
CA THR A 246 -14.74 6.36 14.88
C THR A 246 -13.26 6.18 15.22
N ARG A 247 -12.41 5.84 14.22
CA ARG A 247 -10.95 5.75 14.43
C ARG A 247 -10.36 7.07 14.89
N GLN A 248 -10.72 8.18 14.22
CA GLN A 248 -10.26 9.51 14.58
C GLN A 248 -10.70 9.91 16.00
N ALA A 249 -11.93 9.59 16.40
CA ALA A 249 -12.41 9.87 17.75
C ALA A 249 -11.66 9.05 18.80
N ALA A 250 -11.36 7.77 18.53
CA ALA A 250 -10.59 6.91 19.42
C ALA A 250 -9.15 7.42 19.59
N LEU A 251 -8.49 7.87 18.51
CA LEU A 251 -7.16 8.48 18.58
C LEU A 251 -7.19 9.79 19.39
N ALA A 252 -8.16 10.66 19.12
CA ALA A 252 -8.28 11.94 19.82
C ALA A 252 -8.57 11.79 21.32
N SER A 253 -9.23 10.71 21.73
CA SER A 253 -9.50 10.40 23.15
C SER A 253 -8.38 9.64 23.86
N GLY A 254 -7.35 9.18 23.13
CA GLY A 254 -6.30 8.30 23.66
C GLY A 254 -6.77 6.85 23.91
N GLU A 255 -7.85 6.41 23.25
CA GLU A 255 -8.28 5.00 23.28
C GLU A 255 -7.42 4.13 22.36
N VAL A 256 -6.85 4.73 21.31
CA VAL A 256 -5.86 4.13 20.42
C VAL A 256 -4.68 5.10 20.25
N ASP A 257 -3.50 4.55 19.99
CA ASP A 257 -2.25 5.31 19.89
C ASP A 257 -1.88 5.63 18.43
N VAL A 258 -2.28 4.77 17.50
CA VAL A 258 -1.99 4.89 16.05
C VAL A 258 -3.21 4.50 15.25
N ILE A 259 -3.48 5.27 14.19
CA ILE A 259 -4.49 4.91 13.18
C ILE A 259 -3.90 5.01 11.77
N ASP A 260 -4.43 4.20 10.86
CA ASP A 260 -4.20 4.33 9.42
C ASP A 260 -5.40 4.98 8.70
N ASN A 261 -5.21 5.28 7.41
CA ASN A 261 -6.25 5.76 6.51
C ASN A 261 -7.15 6.87 7.11
N PRO A 262 -6.58 7.91 7.78
CA PRO A 262 -7.35 9.05 8.23
C PRO A 262 -7.92 9.81 7.04
N LEU A 263 -9.03 10.53 7.24
CA LEU A 263 -9.53 11.43 6.21
C LEU A 263 -8.55 12.61 6.01
N PRO A 264 -8.40 13.16 4.81
CA PRO A 264 -7.52 14.31 4.57
C PRO A 264 -7.80 15.51 5.50
N SER A 265 -9.06 15.78 5.82
CA SER A 265 -9.45 16.81 6.77
C SER A 265 -9.01 16.52 8.21
N ASP A 266 -8.96 15.24 8.58
CA ASP A 266 -8.57 14.80 9.91
C ASP A 266 -7.06 14.89 10.09
N ILE A 267 -6.28 14.64 9.01
CA ILE A 267 -4.83 14.86 8.99
C ILE A 267 -4.53 16.33 9.32
N VAL A 268 -5.14 17.27 8.60
CA VAL A 268 -4.94 18.71 8.83
C VAL A 268 -5.33 19.11 10.25
N ALA A 269 -6.42 18.54 10.78
CA ALA A 269 -6.86 18.85 12.14
C ALA A 269 -5.93 18.24 13.21
N ALA A 270 -5.43 17.03 12.99
CA ALA A 270 -4.54 16.31 13.91
C ALA A 270 -3.17 17.00 14.00
N GLU A 271 -2.59 17.40 12.85
CA GLU A 271 -1.34 18.19 12.82
C GLU A 271 -1.49 19.51 13.58
N ALA A 272 -2.62 20.22 13.39
CA ALA A 272 -2.91 21.45 14.13
C ALA A 272 -3.09 21.21 15.65
N ALA A 273 -3.49 20.01 16.06
CA ALA A 273 -3.59 19.59 17.45
C ALA A 273 -2.27 19.08 18.05
N GLY A 274 -1.22 18.94 17.23
CA GLY A 274 0.11 18.49 17.65
C GLY A 274 0.32 16.97 17.59
N PHE A 275 -0.56 16.22 16.93
CA PHE A 275 -0.35 14.79 16.65
C PHE A 275 0.74 14.62 15.59
N THR A 276 1.43 13.51 15.62
CA THR A 276 2.39 13.16 14.58
C THR A 276 1.66 12.59 13.37
N HIS A 277 1.89 13.16 12.20
CA HIS A 277 1.48 12.61 10.92
C HIS A 277 2.69 11.95 10.25
N ILE A 278 2.54 10.69 9.87
CA ILE A 278 3.49 9.95 9.06
C ILE A 278 2.88 9.86 7.66
N ASP A 279 3.53 10.54 6.72
CA ASP A 279 3.24 10.47 5.29
C ASP A 279 4.26 9.50 4.66
N ALA A 280 3.79 8.33 4.26
CA ALA A 280 4.62 7.25 3.75
C ALA A 280 4.28 6.96 2.29
N PRO A 281 5.03 7.52 1.33
CA PRO A 281 4.84 7.24 -0.09
C PRO A 281 4.99 5.75 -0.39
N ARG A 282 4.03 5.20 -1.13
CA ARG A 282 4.07 3.80 -1.58
C ARG A 282 4.79 3.74 -2.92
N PRO A 283 5.87 2.96 -3.01
CA PRO A 283 6.43 2.59 -4.31
C PRO A 283 5.43 1.73 -5.10
N ALA A 284 5.81 1.25 -6.25
CA ALA A 284 5.03 0.50 -7.22
C ALA A 284 4.23 1.38 -8.19
N SER A 285 2.99 1.01 -8.49
CA SER A 285 2.16 1.76 -9.45
C SER A 285 1.51 3.00 -8.83
N SER A 286 1.31 4.05 -9.62
CA SER A 286 0.42 5.14 -9.26
C SER A 286 -1.03 4.65 -9.13
N ASN A 287 -1.85 5.37 -8.37
CA ASN A 287 -3.30 5.19 -8.41
C ASN A 287 -3.82 5.69 -9.77
N ARG A 288 -4.70 4.93 -10.39
CA ARG A 288 -5.14 5.17 -11.77
C ARG A 288 -6.50 4.57 -12.05
N ILE A 289 -7.16 5.09 -13.09
CA ILE A 289 -8.27 4.40 -13.75
C ILE A 289 -7.69 3.63 -14.93
N GLU A 290 -8.00 2.34 -15.03
CA GLU A 290 -7.68 1.48 -16.15
C GLU A 290 -8.89 1.36 -17.07
N LEU A 291 -8.69 1.56 -18.38
CA LEU A 291 -9.72 1.50 -19.41
C LEU A 291 -9.62 0.18 -20.16
N ASN A 292 -10.68 -0.62 -20.17
CA ASN A 292 -10.68 -1.95 -20.79
C ASN A 292 -10.61 -1.86 -22.31
N THR A 293 -9.40 -2.06 -22.85
CA THR A 293 -9.14 -1.95 -24.28
C THR A 293 -9.68 -3.11 -25.12
N ALA A 294 -10.18 -4.17 -24.48
CA ALA A 294 -10.69 -5.36 -25.18
C ALA A 294 -12.17 -5.26 -25.56
N GLN A 295 -12.88 -4.22 -25.13
CA GLN A 295 -14.31 -4.05 -25.39
C GLN A 295 -14.71 -2.60 -25.63
N ALA A 296 -15.79 -2.41 -26.42
CA ALA A 296 -16.38 -1.09 -26.66
C ALA A 296 -16.85 -0.45 -25.34
N PRO A 297 -16.73 0.88 -25.19
CA PRO A 297 -16.27 1.81 -26.21
C PRO A 297 -14.74 2.03 -26.23
N PHE A 298 -14.00 1.45 -25.27
CA PHE A 298 -12.56 1.68 -25.09
C PHE A 298 -11.66 0.77 -25.92
N ASP A 299 -12.21 -0.07 -26.82
CA ASP A 299 -11.45 -0.72 -27.89
C ASP A 299 -10.93 0.29 -28.95
N ASP A 300 -11.54 1.47 -29.02
CA ASP A 300 -11.12 2.58 -29.87
C ASP A 300 -10.22 3.56 -29.10
N ILE A 301 -8.99 3.79 -29.57
CA ILE A 301 -8.03 4.70 -28.93
C ILE A 301 -8.53 6.16 -28.89
N LEU A 302 -9.28 6.60 -29.92
CA LEU A 302 -9.84 7.95 -29.96
C LEU A 302 -10.82 8.18 -28.80
N VAL A 303 -11.58 7.14 -28.43
CA VAL A 303 -12.51 7.21 -27.30
C VAL A 303 -11.76 7.21 -25.97
N ARG A 304 -10.66 6.46 -25.85
CA ARG A 304 -9.82 6.49 -24.65
C ARG A 304 -9.17 7.87 -24.47
N GLU A 305 -8.57 8.41 -25.52
CA GLU A 305 -7.99 9.77 -25.50
C GLU A 305 -9.05 10.82 -25.14
N ALA A 306 -10.24 10.74 -25.74
CA ALA A 306 -11.35 11.64 -25.42
C ALA A 306 -11.75 11.58 -23.94
N PHE A 307 -11.84 10.37 -23.38
CA PHE A 307 -12.13 10.20 -21.94
C PHE A 307 -11.06 10.85 -21.06
N VAL A 308 -9.79 10.61 -21.36
CA VAL A 308 -8.65 11.18 -20.61
C VAL A 308 -8.65 12.71 -20.68
N ARG A 309 -8.91 13.30 -21.86
CA ARG A 309 -8.96 14.76 -22.05
C ARG A 309 -10.19 15.42 -21.37
N ALA A 310 -11.27 14.67 -21.18
CA ALA A 310 -12.47 15.17 -20.52
C ALA A 310 -12.41 15.03 -18.99
N ALA A 311 -11.70 14.05 -18.46
CA ALA A 311 -11.80 13.61 -17.06
C ALA A 311 -11.35 14.67 -16.03
N ASP A 312 -10.27 15.42 -16.31
CA ASP A 312 -9.70 16.49 -15.45
C ASP A 312 -9.67 16.16 -13.94
N PRO A 313 -8.82 15.23 -13.48
CA PRO A 313 -8.79 14.85 -12.07
C PRO A 313 -8.10 15.89 -11.17
N SER A 314 -7.30 16.82 -11.73
CA SER A 314 -6.43 17.72 -10.96
C SER A 314 -7.16 18.60 -9.95
N PRO A 315 -8.29 19.29 -10.28
CA PRO A 315 -9.02 20.10 -9.30
C PRO A 315 -9.62 19.28 -8.15
N GLY A 316 -10.00 18.01 -8.44
CA GLY A 316 -10.50 17.10 -7.43
C GLY A 316 -9.39 16.64 -6.49
N ILE A 317 -8.22 16.27 -7.02
CA ILE A 317 -7.08 15.89 -6.20
C ILE A 317 -6.69 17.05 -5.27
N GLU A 318 -6.59 18.27 -5.78
CA GLU A 318 -6.27 19.45 -4.97
C GLU A 318 -7.31 19.70 -3.85
N SER A 319 -8.60 19.65 -4.19
CA SER A 319 -9.67 20.05 -3.26
C SER A 319 -10.10 18.96 -2.30
N LEU A 320 -10.03 17.68 -2.69
CA LEU A 320 -10.51 16.55 -1.87
C LEU A 320 -9.40 15.98 -0.99
N PHE A 321 -8.16 15.96 -1.48
CA PHE A 321 -7.03 15.40 -0.73
C PHE A 321 -6.28 16.44 0.11
N LEU A 322 -6.54 17.74 -0.04
CA LEU A 322 -6.01 18.82 0.81
C LEU A 322 -4.47 18.83 0.94
N GLY A 323 -3.77 18.35 -0.09
CA GLY A 323 -2.31 18.21 -0.10
C GLY A 323 -1.77 16.86 0.37
N THR A 324 -2.63 15.91 0.75
CA THR A 324 -2.23 14.55 1.16
C THR A 324 -2.08 13.58 -0.03
N ALA A 325 -2.22 14.03 -1.26
CA ALA A 325 -1.95 13.25 -2.46
C ALA A 325 -1.31 14.16 -3.51
N THR A 326 -0.36 13.60 -4.26
CA THR A 326 0.34 14.29 -5.35
C THR A 326 -0.16 13.77 -6.69
N ARG A 327 -0.54 14.67 -7.61
CA ARG A 327 -0.96 14.32 -8.98
C ARG A 327 0.13 13.52 -9.70
N SER A 328 -0.23 12.39 -10.28
CA SER A 328 0.67 11.53 -11.06
C SER A 328 0.37 11.57 -12.56
N TYR A 329 1.41 11.47 -13.39
CA TYR A 329 1.36 11.38 -14.84
C TYR A 329 2.16 10.18 -15.36
N SER A 330 2.35 9.19 -14.49
CA SER A 330 3.16 8.00 -14.70
C SER A 330 2.36 6.74 -14.34
N PRO A 331 2.60 5.60 -14.98
CA PRO A 331 2.07 4.33 -14.52
C PRO A 331 2.73 3.85 -13.22
N LEU A 332 3.94 4.34 -12.91
CA LEU A 332 4.64 4.10 -11.65
C LEU A 332 4.48 5.28 -10.69
N SER A 333 4.58 5.01 -9.39
CA SER A 333 4.72 6.04 -8.37
C SER A 333 6.01 6.85 -8.58
N SER A 334 5.99 8.15 -8.30
CA SER A 334 7.15 9.02 -8.47
C SER A 334 8.34 8.66 -7.55
N VAL A 335 8.11 7.83 -6.53
CA VAL A 335 9.17 7.31 -5.64
C VAL A 335 9.82 6.03 -6.18
N GLU A 336 9.35 5.47 -7.29
CA GLU A 336 10.06 4.41 -7.99
C GLU A 336 11.22 5.00 -8.81
N PRO A 337 12.45 4.48 -8.65
CA PRO A 337 13.64 5.06 -9.32
C PRO A 337 13.54 5.14 -10.84
N LEU A 338 12.79 4.24 -11.48
CA LEU A 338 12.63 4.16 -12.93
C LEU A 338 11.28 4.70 -13.42
N ALA A 339 10.59 5.54 -12.63
CA ALA A 339 9.33 6.16 -13.05
C ALA A 339 9.55 7.13 -14.22
N TYR A 340 8.73 6.99 -15.26
CA TYR A 340 8.65 7.91 -16.39
C TYR A 340 7.27 8.56 -16.43
N ALA A 341 7.23 9.88 -16.53
CA ALA A 341 5.99 10.66 -16.56
C ALA A 341 5.90 11.52 -17.82
N ASP A 342 4.69 11.64 -18.38
CA ASP A 342 4.43 12.55 -19.50
C ASP A 342 3.11 13.34 -19.25
N GLU A 343 3.25 14.51 -18.64
CA GLU A 343 2.12 15.41 -18.37
C GLU A 343 1.43 15.88 -19.66
N SER A 344 2.14 15.96 -20.79
CA SER A 344 1.60 16.49 -22.03
C SER A 344 0.47 15.65 -22.64
N LEU A 345 0.42 14.35 -22.33
CA LEU A 345 -0.64 13.43 -22.75
C LEU A 345 -1.96 13.65 -21.98
N PHE A 346 -1.89 14.23 -20.79
CA PHE A 346 -3.02 14.33 -19.84
C PHE A 346 -3.53 15.77 -19.68
N VAL A 347 -3.39 16.56 -20.74
CA VAL A 347 -3.94 17.93 -20.78
C VAL A 347 -5.44 17.87 -20.94
N THR A 348 -6.18 18.51 -20.03
CA THR A 348 -7.64 18.67 -20.10
C THR A 348 -8.02 19.54 -21.28
N ASP A 349 -8.83 19.01 -22.20
CA ASP A 349 -9.33 19.68 -23.39
C ASP A 349 -10.68 19.07 -23.82
N PRO A 350 -11.81 19.55 -23.25
CA PRO A 350 -13.13 19.04 -23.60
C PRO A 350 -13.52 19.26 -25.08
N ASP A 351 -13.02 20.33 -25.71
CA ASP A 351 -13.31 20.61 -27.13
C ASP A 351 -12.60 19.55 -28.01
N ALA A 352 -11.34 19.24 -27.71
CA ALA A 352 -10.63 18.15 -28.41
C ALA A 352 -11.28 16.78 -28.11
N ALA A 353 -11.78 16.55 -26.91
CA ALA A 353 -12.53 15.32 -26.59
C ALA A 353 -13.81 15.18 -27.44
N ASP A 354 -14.55 16.26 -27.63
CA ASP A 354 -15.74 16.27 -28.53
C ASP A 354 -15.36 15.96 -29.99
N ASP A 355 -14.27 16.54 -30.50
CA ASP A 355 -13.76 16.31 -31.86
C ASP A 355 -13.33 14.83 -32.05
N LEU A 356 -12.61 14.25 -31.07
CA LEU A 356 -12.20 12.84 -31.09
C LEU A 356 -13.39 11.87 -31.09
N LEU A 357 -14.43 12.17 -30.29
CA LEU A 357 -15.66 11.37 -30.26
C LEU A 357 -16.44 11.46 -31.58
N ASP A 358 -16.44 12.63 -32.23
CA ASP A 358 -17.02 12.79 -33.56
C ASP A 358 -16.26 11.98 -34.61
N GLU A 359 -14.91 12.00 -34.58
CA GLU A 359 -14.06 11.19 -35.46
C GLU A 359 -14.28 9.69 -35.23
N ALA A 360 -14.44 9.26 -33.96
CA ALA A 360 -14.75 7.88 -33.61
C ALA A 360 -16.18 7.47 -33.98
N GLY A 361 -17.01 8.40 -34.49
CA GLY A 361 -18.38 8.14 -34.96
C GLY A 361 -19.48 8.25 -33.91
N TRP A 362 -19.19 8.77 -32.70
CA TRP A 362 -20.15 8.99 -31.63
C TRP A 362 -20.88 10.35 -31.82
N THR A 363 -21.56 10.55 -32.95
CA THR A 363 -22.10 11.86 -33.37
C THR A 363 -23.54 12.10 -32.97
N GLY A 364 -24.32 11.05 -32.63
CA GLY A 364 -25.67 11.18 -32.12
C GLY A 364 -25.69 11.59 -30.64
N ARG A 365 -26.80 12.14 -30.16
CA ARG A 365 -27.05 12.34 -28.72
C ARG A 365 -28.49 11.95 -28.39
N ASP A 366 -28.72 11.39 -27.21
CA ASP A 366 -30.05 11.15 -26.69
C ASP A 366 -30.61 12.37 -25.92
N ASP A 367 -31.80 12.20 -25.31
CA ASP A 367 -32.49 13.28 -24.60
C ASP A 367 -31.73 13.73 -23.33
N ASP A 368 -30.83 12.87 -22.77
CA ASP A 368 -30.02 13.16 -21.60
C ASP A 368 -28.66 13.78 -21.98
N GLY A 369 -28.35 13.86 -23.29
CA GLY A 369 -27.10 14.40 -23.81
C GLY A 369 -26.00 13.37 -24.00
N THR A 370 -26.23 12.09 -23.65
CA THR A 370 -25.27 11.01 -23.88
C THR A 370 -25.07 10.77 -25.36
N ARG A 371 -23.82 10.60 -25.78
CA ARG A 371 -23.49 10.33 -27.19
C ARG A 371 -23.96 8.95 -27.63
N LEU A 372 -24.33 8.87 -28.91
CA LEU A 372 -24.80 7.66 -29.58
C LEU A 372 -23.98 7.35 -30.83
N LYS A 373 -23.67 6.06 -31.02
CA LYS A 373 -23.12 5.49 -32.26
C LYS A 373 -23.95 4.27 -32.64
N ASP A 374 -24.56 4.27 -33.85
CA ASP A 374 -25.42 3.19 -34.35
C ASP A 374 -26.63 2.85 -33.42
N GLY A 375 -27.04 3.79 -32.59
CA GLY A 375 -28.14 3.66 -31.61
C GLY A 375 -27.70 3.16 -30.23
N GLU A 376 -26.43 2.79 -30.07
CA GLU A 376 -25.85 2.40 -28.78
C GLU A 376 -25.35 3.64 -28.02
N ARG A 377 -25.52 3.65 -26.69
CA ARG A 377 -25.08 4.72 -25.80
C ARG A 377 -23.58 4.59 -25.50
N LEU A 378 -22.90 5.73 -25.35
CA LEU A 378 -21.52 5.81 -24.88
C LEU A 378 -21.47 5.58 -23.37
N THR A 379 -21.70 4.34 -22.95
CA THR A 379 -21.78 3.96 -21.53
C THR A 379 -20.47 3.35 -21.06
N VAL A 380 -20.03 3.74 -19.86
CA VAL A 380 -18.83 3.24 -19.18
C VAL A 380 -19.23 2.69 -17.82
N ARG A 381 -19.29 1.36 -17.66
CA ARG A 381 -19.49 0.72 -16.35
C ARG A 381 -18.22 0.81 -15.54
N PHE A 382 -18.34 1.34 -14.33
CA PHE A 382 -17.21 1.52 -13.43
C PHE A 382 -17.56 1.00 -12.03
N PRO A 383 -17.30 -0.30 -11.76
CA PRO A 383 -17.44 -0.85 -10.42
C PRO A 383 -16.39 -0.25 -9.48
N VAL A 384 -16.81 0.30 -8.35
CA VAL A 384 -15.95 0.94 -7.34
C VAL A 384 -15.96 0.08 -6.09
N SER A 385 -14.80 -0.46 -5.71
CA SER A 385 -14.67 -1.21 -4.47
C SER A 385 -14.72 -0.28 -3.27
N THR A 386 -15.74 -0.42 -2.42
CA THR A 386 -15.89 0.38 -1.19
C THR A 386 -14.87 0.01 -0.10
N ASN A 387 -14.17 -1.12 -0.28
CA ASN A 387 -13.14 -1.59 0.65
C ASN A 387 -11.72 -1.11 0.27
N GLN A 388 -11.52 -0.72 -1.00
CA GLN A 388 -10.21 -0.31 -1.52
C GLN A 388 -10.15 1.19 -1.87
N SER A 389 -11.29 1.86 -1.94
CA SER A 389 -11.37 3.30 -2.28
C SER A 389 -11.74 4.13 -1.07
N THR A 390 -10.94 5.18 -0.81
CA THR A 390 -11.25 6.17 0.22
C THR A 390 -12.46 7.03 -0.16
N ALA A 391 -13.07 7.74 0.80
CA ALA A 391 -14.18 8.65 0.52
C ALA A 391 -13.77 9.81 -0.41
N ALA A 392 -12.52 10.29 -0.28
CA ALA A 392 -11.97 11.33 -1.17
C ALA A 392 -11.84 10.80 -2.60
N GLU A 393 -11.39 9.57 -2.77
CA GLU A 393 -11.26 8.93 -4.08
C GLU A 393 -12.62 8.65 -4.74
N GLN A 394 -13.61 8.19 -3.97
CA GLN A 394 -14.98 8.03 -4.49
C GLN A 394 -15.57 9.36 -4.97
N SER A 395 -15.34 10.46 -4.24
CA SER A 395 -15.75 11.81 -4.65
C SER A 395 -14.98 12.29 -5.89
N LEU A 396 -13.70 11.90 -6.05
CA LEU A 396 -12.93 12.16 -7.27
C LEU A 396 -13.51 11.43 -8.48
N PHE A 397 -13.96 10.18 -8.33
CA PHE A 397 -14.64 9.47 -9.42
C PHE A 397 -15.97 10.11 -9.80
N GLU A 398 -16.74 10.64 -8.84
CA GLU A 398 -17.97 11.40 -9.12
C GLU A 398 -17.67 12.70 -9.89
N GLN A 399 -16.58 13.38 -9.59
CA GLN A 399 -16.16 14.56 -10.35
C GLN A 399 -15.75 14.17 -11.79
N ILE A 400 -14.95 13.11 -11.96
CA ILE A 400 -14.56 12.58 -13.28
C ILE A 400 -15.82 12.19 -14.08
N GLN A 401 -16.79 11.51 -13.45
CA GLN A 401 -18.09 11.20 -14.06
C GLN A 401 -18.79 12.45 -14.58
N ALA A 402 -18.85 13.51 -13.76
CA ALA A 402 -19.52 14.76 -14.14
C ALA A 402 -18.79 15.46 -15.30
N ASN A 403 -17.47 15.46 -15.31
CA ASN A 403 -16.65 16.04 -16.37
C ASN A 403 -16.83 15.25 -17.69
N ALA A 404 -16.77 13.93 -17.65
CA ALA A 404 -16.96 13.06 -18.81
C ALA A 404 -18.38 13.18 -19.39
N ALA A 405 -19.41 13.37 -18.54
CA ALA A 405 -20.78 13.60 -18.96
C ALA A 405 -20.95 14.89 -19.78
N ALA A 406 -20.13 15.92 -19.53
CA ALA A 406 -20.18 17.18 -20.28
C ALA A 406 -19.89 17.00 -21.77
N VAL A 407 -19.04 16.02 -22.14
CA VAL A 407 -18.73 15.66 -23.54
C VAL A 407 -19.59 14.48 -24.05
N GLY A 408 -20.42 13.87 -23.21
CA GLY A 408 -21.43 12.88 -23.59
C GLY A 408 -21.15 11.44 -23.21
N PHE A 409 -20.19 11.16 -22.31
CA PHE A 409 -20.08 9.82 -21.69
C PHE A 409 -21.19 9.61 -20.64
N ASP A 410 -21.69 8.39 -20.57
CA ASP A 410 -22.58 7.90 -19.51
C ASP A 410 -21.76 6.98 -18.58
N VAL A 411 -21.02 7.59 -17.65
CA VAL A 411 -20.21 6.83 -16.67
C VAL A 411 -21.10 6.34 -15.54
N VAL A 412 -21.20 5.02 -15.37
CA VAL A 412 -22.05 4.37 -14.36
C VAL A 412 -21.18 3.89 -13.21
N LEU A 413 -21.01 4.73 -12.18
CA LEU A 413 -20.33 4.34 -10.94
C LEU A 413 -21.21 3.38 -10.14
N THR A 414 -20.69 2.21 -9.81
CA THR A 414 -21.40 1.19 -9.04
C THR A 414 -20.59 0.81 -7.80
N PRO A 415 -20.86 1.40 -6.63
CA PRO A 415 -20.22 0.99 -5.38
C PRO A 415 -20.58 -0.45 -5.04
N VAL A 416 -19.57 -1.30 -4.82
CA VAL A 416 -19.72 -2.72 -4.51
C VAL A 416 -18.72 -3.15 -3.43
N ASP A 417 -19.03 -4.24 -2.72
CA ASP A 417 -18.05 -4.88 -1.84
C ASP A 417 -16.91 -5.55 -2.63
N LEU A 418 -15.83 -5.90 -1.93
CA LEU A 418 -14.64 -6.45 -2.55
C LEU A 418 -14.89 -7.75 -3.33
N SER A 419 -15.74 -8.65 -2.82
CA SER A 419 -16.07 -9.91 -3.49
C SER A 419 -16.85 -9.68 -4.78
N SER A 420 -17.82 -8.78 -4.75
CA SER A 420 -18.60 -8.38 -5.93
C SER A 420 -17.72 -7.65 -6.96
N TRP A 421 -16.74 -6.87 -6.51
CA TRP A 421 -15.77 -6.20 -7.36
C TRP A 421 -14.91 -7.23 -8.13
N TYR A 422 -14.33 -8.23 -7.43
CA TYR A 422 -13.62 -9.33 -8.09
C TYR A 422 -14.52 -10.13 -9.03
N GLY A 423 -15.79 -10.31 -8.67
CA GLY A 423 -16.79 -10.95 -9.54
C GLY A 423 -16.99 -10.19 -10.86
N ALA A 424 -17.10 -8.87 -10.81
CA ALA A 424 -17.23 -8.02 -12.00
C ALA A 424 -15.99 -8.08 -12.88
N LEU A 425 -14.78 -8.07 -12.27
CA LEU A 425 -13.52 -8.24 -13.00
C LEU A 425 -13.46 -9.59 -13.72
N GLY A 426 -13.69 -10.69 -12.99
CA GLY A 426 -13.64 -12.04 -13.55
C GLY A 426 -14.68 -12.30 -14.66
N ALA A 427 -15.81 -11.57 -14.63
CA ALA A 427 -16.84 -11.60 -15.66
C ALA A 427 -16.61 -10.58 -16.80
N HIS A 428 -15.58 -9.74 -16.73
CA HIS A 428 -15.32 -8.61 -17.63
C HIS A 428 -16.52 -7.64 -17.75
N GLU A 429 -17.24 -7.42 -16.64
CA GLU A 429 -18.41 -6.54 -16.59
C GLU A 429 -18.02 -5.10 -16.22
N TYR A 430 -16.98 -4.55 -16.87
CA TYR A 430 -16.49 -3.20 -16.67
C TYR A 430 -15.84 -2.64 -17.94
N GLU A 431 -15.99 -1.35 -18.19
CA GLU A 431 -15.22 -0.57 -19.17
C GLU A 431 -14.10 0.22 -18.49
N ALA A 432 -14.31 0.65 -17.25
CA ALA A 432 -13.30 1.33 -16.44
C ALA A 432 -13.24 0.73 -15.04
N VAL A 433 -12.06 0.73 -14.44
CA VAL A 433 -11.86 0.27 -13.06
C VAL A 433 -10.68 1.03 -12.42
N SER A 434 -10.74 1.27 -11.11
CA SER A 434 -9.57 1.66 -10.31
C SER A 434 -9.13 0.45 -9.49
N ALA A 435 -7.86 0.11 -9.60
CA ALA A 435 -7.28 -1.06 -8.96
C ALA A 435 -5.88 -0.71 -8.45
N PRO A 436 -5.72 -0.41 -7.16
CA PRO A 436 -4.38 -0.23 -6.57
C PRO A 436 -3.60 -1.55 -6.67
N TYR A 437 -2.31 -1.46 -6.98
CA TYR A 437 -1.41 -2.59 -7.02
C TYR A 437 -0.12 -2.25 -6.27
N THR A 438 0.42 -3.18 -5.51
CA THR A 438 1.40 -2.88 -4.48
C THR A 438 2.74 -3.61 -4.60
N THR A 439 2.97 -4.37 -5.68
CA THR A 439 4.26 -4.99 -5.95
C THR A 439 5.30 -3.92 -6.25
N VAL A 440 6.38 -3.85 -5.49
CA VAL A 440 7.44 -2.86 -5.65
C VAL A 440 8.34 -3.16 -6.85
N GLY A 441 9.00 -2.12 -7.32
CA GLY A 441 9.92 -2.20 -8.45
C GLY A 441 9.24 -2.04 -9.81
N PRO A 442 10.01 -1.73 -10.86
CA PRO A 442 9.48 -1.42 -12.18
C PRO A 442 8.87 -2.64 -12.90
N ASP A 443 9.19 -3.86 -12.45
CA ASP A 443 8.61 -5.10 -13.01
C ASP A 443 7.10 -5.23 -12.76
N VAL A 444 6.53 -4.42 -11.88
CA VAL A 444 5.08 -4.26 -11.75
C VAL A 444 4.43 -3.89 -13.09
N LEU A 445 5.14 -3.22 -13.99
CA LEU A 445 4.65 -2.89 -15.34
C LEU A 445 4.39 -4.16 -16.17
N ARG A 446 5.23 -5.20 -16.02
CA ARG A 446 5.01 -6.48 -16.67
C ARG A 446 3.76 -7.15 -16.13
N ILE A 447 3.57 -7.16 -14.83
CA ILE A 447 2.39 -7.73 -14.20
C ILE A 447 1.10 -7.04 -14.68
N LEU A 448 1.13 -5.69 -14.77
CA LEU A 448 -0.05 -4.88 -15.06
C LEU A 448 -0.37 -4.74 -16.55
N TYR A 449 0.63 -4.78 -17.45
CA TYR A 449 0.44 -4.39 -18.84
C TYR A 449 0.92 -5.41 -19.86
N HIS A 450 1.69 -6.44 -19.48
CA HIS A 450 2.01 -7.56 -20.37
C HIS A 450 0.74 -8.37 -20.68
N SER A 451 0.63 -8.92 -21.89
CA SER A 451 -0.53 -9.72 -22.29
C SER A 451 -0.80 -10.92 -21.38
N ASP A 452 0.24 -11.54 -20.80
CA ASP A 452 0.11 -12.62 -19.81
C ASP A 452 -0.63 -12.18 -18.53
N GLY A 453 -0.53 -10.89 -18.16
CA GLY A 453 -1.28 -10.31 -17.04
C GLY A 453 -2.81 -10.35 -17.20
N THR A 454 -3.32 -10.68 -18.41
CA THR A 454 -4.75 -10.95 -18.64
C THR A 454 -5.16 -12.39 -18.33
N VAL A 455 -4.20 -13.27 -18.01
CA VAL A 455 -4.44 -14.67 -17.66
C VAL A 455 -4.55 -14.80 -16.14
N PRO A 456 -5.63 -15.40 -15.62
CA PRO A 456 -5.78 -15.53 -14.17
C PRO A 456 -4.67 -16.38 -13.53
N ALA A 457 -4.13 -15.89 -12.41
CA ALA A 457 -3.28 -16.65 -11.50
C ALA A 457 -4.06 -17.83 -10.86
N PRO A 458 -3.41 -18.75 -10.12
CA PRO A 458 -4.09 -19.85 -9.43
C PRO A 458 -5.24 -19.42 -8.50
N SER A 459 -5.17 -18.21 -7.95
CA SER A 459 -6.24 -17.59 -7.15
C SER A 459 -7.48 -17.17 -7.97
N GLY A 460 -7.39 -17.17 -9.31
CA GLY A 460 -8.40 -16.64 -10.22
C GLY A 460 -8.27 -15.14 -10.51
N TYR A 461 -7.31 -14.44 -9.89
CA TYR A 461 -7.05 -13.02 -10.11
C TYR A 461 -6.17 -12.81 -11.34
N PHE A 462 -6.44 -11.76 -12.11
CA PHE A 462 -5.58 -11.27 -13.19
C PHE A 462 -5.30 -9.77 -12.99
N ALA A 463 -4.10 -9.30 -13.31
CA ALA A 463 -3.65 -7.96 -12.93
C ALA A 463 -3.78 -6.92 -14.06
N ASN A 464 -3.77 -7.34 -15.33
CA ASN A 464 -3.92 -6.43 -16.47
C ASN A 464 -5.40 -6.12 -16.70
N HIS A 465 -5.99 -5.26 -15.86
CA HIS A 465 -7.40 -4.86 -15.99
C HIS A 465 -7.67 -3.95 -17.19
N ALA A 466 -6.64 -3.26 -17.68
CA ALA A 466 -6.73 -2.53 -18.96
C ALA A 466 -6.92 -3.48 -20.16
N MET A 467 -6.73 -4.78 -19.98
CA MET A 467 -6.80 -5.80 -21.02
C MET A 467 -5.90 -5.47 -22.23
N LEU A 468 -4.84 -4.69 -21.98
CA LEU A 468 -3.90 -4.24 -23.01
C LEU A 468 -3.14 -5.45 -23.57
N ARG A 469 -3.08 -5.54 -24.88
CA ARG A 469 -2.37 -6.59 -25.61
C ARG A 469 -1.60 -5.97 -26.75
N ASP A 470 -0.31 -5.81 -26.55
CA ASP A 470 0.62 -5.24 -27.51
C ASP A 470 1.90 -6.08 -27.54
N ALA A 471 2.18 -6.73 -28.65
CA ALA A 471 3.31 -7.65 -28.76
C ALA A 471 4.69 -6.94 -28.73
N GLU A 472 4.76 -5.65 -29.06
CA GLU A 472 5.98 -4.85 -28.96
C GLU A 472 6.23 -4.47 -27.48
N LEU A 473 5.18 -4.06 -26.77
CA LEU A 473 5.22 -3.83 -25.32
C LEU A 473 5.60 -5.11 -24.56
N ASP A 474 4.98 -6.25 -24.89
CA ASP A 474 5.29 -7.55 -24.29
C ASP A 474 6.79 -7.87 -24.43
N ALA A 475 7.33 -7.75 -25.64
CA ALA A 475 8.75 -8.02 -25.90
C ALA A 475 9.69 -7.04 -25.17
N THR A 476 9.30 -5.77 -25.03
CA THR A 476 10.05 -4.75 -24.28
C THR A 476 10.06 -5.09 -22.80
N LEU A 477 8.91 -5.44 -22.21
CA LEU A 477 8.79 -5.81 -20.79
C LEU A 477 9.55 -7.10 -20.47
N ASP A 478 9.49 -8.12 -21.35
CA ASP A 478 10.26 -9.37 -21.18
C ASP A 478 11.78 -9.12 -21.25
N THR A 479 12.20 -8.23 -22.16
CA THR A 479 13.61 -7.84 -22.26
C THR A 479 14.04 -7.08 -21.01
N ALA A 480 13.26 -6.11 -20.55
CA ALA A 480 13.55 -5.34 -19.34
C ALA A 480 13.66 -6.23 -18.09
N ALA A 481 12.72 -7.18 -17.93
CA ALA A 481 12.71 -8.13 -16.81
C ALA A 481 13.94 -9.04 -16.78
N SER A 482 14.55 -9.32 -17.95
CA SER A 482 15.73 -10.18 -18.08
C SER A 482 17.06 -9.42 -18.18
N THR A 483 17.05 -8.09 -18.33
CA THR A 483 18.23 -7.24 -18.46
C THR A 483 18.84 -6.93 -17.10
N LEU A 484 20.14 -7.27 -16.90
CA LEU A 484 20.89 -7.01 -15.65
C LEU A 484 21.65 -5.68 -15.69
N ASP A 485 21.95 -5.13 -16.88
CA ASP A 485 22.56 -3.80 -17.02
C ASP A 485 21.57 -2.72 -16.60
N PRO A 486 21.88 -1.90 -15.57
CA PRO A 486 20.93 -0.95 -15.00
C PRO A 486 20.54 0.19 -15.96
N ASP A 487 21.46 0.64 -16.82
CA ASP A 487 21.18 1.73 -17.77
C ASP A 487 20.28 1.23 -18.92
N GLU A 488 20.59 0.07 -19.48
CA GLU A 488 19.75 -0.56 -20.51
C GLU A 488 18.36 -0.91 -19.97
N ARG A 489 18.29 -1.43 -18.73
CA ARG A 489 17.03 -1.73 -18.04
C ARG A 489 16.18 -0.48 -17.84
N ALA A 490 16.81 0.65 -17.46
CA ALA A 490 16.11 1.93 -17.28
C ALA A 490 15.50 2.43 -18.60
N ASP A 491 16.25 2.36 -19.71
CA ASP A 491 15.76 2.77 -21.02
C ASP A 491 14.56 1.91 -21.47
N LEU A 492 14.64 0.59 -21.28
CA LEU A 492 13.56 -0.34 -21.62
C LEU A 492 12.29 -0.08 -20.82
N TYR A 493 12.39 0.15 -19.49
CA TYR A 493 11.22 0.50 -18.70
C TYR A 493 10.66 1.88 -19.04
N ALA A 494 11.48 2.85 -19.42
CA ALA A 494 11.00 4.14 -19.90
C ALA A 494 10.22 3.99 -21.21
N ASP A 495 10.72 3.17 -22.16
CA ASP A 495 10.04 2.88 -23.42
C ASP A 495 8.71 2.14 -23.18
N ALA A 496 8.68 1.14 -22.30
CA ALA A 496 7.44 0.44 -21.93
C ALA A 496 6.40 1.40 -21.35
N GLN A 497 6.79 2.27 -20.40
CA GLN A 497 5.90 3.26 -19.81
C GLN A 497 5.35 4.25 -20.85
N ARG A 498 6.18 4.67 -21.80
CA ARG A 498 5.73 5.54 -22.90
C ARG A 498 4.63 4.87 -23.72
N VAL A 499 4.80 3.60 -24.11
CA VAL A 499 3.78 2.85 -24.86
C VAL A 499 2.48 2.74 -24.07
N VAL A 500 2.55 2.43 -22.78
CA VAL A 500 1.35 2.37 -21.90
C VAL A 500 0.63 3.71 -21.86
N LEU A 501 1.35 4.83 -21.67
CA LEU A 501 0.76 6.16 -21.60
C LEU A 501 0.16 6.60 -22.94
N GLU A 502 0.89 6.42 -24.06
CA GLU A 502 0.45 6.77 -25.41
C GLU A 502 -0.73 5.91 -25.90
N SER A 503 -0.95 4.73 -25.30
CA SER A 503 -2.12 3.89 -25.58
C SER A 503 -3.41 4.45 -24.99
N TYR A 504 -3.33 5.42 -24.06
CA TYR A 504 -4.44 5.91 -23.23
C TYR A 504 -5.22 4.78 -22.54
N ALA A 505 -4.58 3.64 -22.28
CA ALA A 505 -5.20 2.52 -21.56
C ALA A 505 -5.37 2.82 -20.07
N ILE A 506 -4.70 3.86 -19.57
CA ILE A 506 -4.79 4.32 -18.20
C ILE A 506 -4.98 5.83 -18.12
N LEU A 507 -5.67 6.28 -17.08
CA LEU A 507 -5.64 7.66 -16.59
C LEU A 507 -4.95 7.64 -15.22
N PRO A 508 -3.64 7.99 -15.14
CA PRO A 508 -2.99 8.17 -13.84
C PRO A 508 -3.71 9.24 -13.02
N LEU A 509 -3.85 9.04 -11.72
CA LEU A 509 -4.53 9.97 -10.82
C LEU A 509 -3.54 10.62 -9.87
N TYR A 510 -3.00 9.87 -8.93
CA TYR A 510 -2.06 10.36 -7.92
C TYR A 510 -1.13 9.24 -7.44
N ASP A 511 -0.02 9.61 -6.84
CA ASP A 511 0.88 8.66 -6.20
C ASP A 511 0.23 8.10 -4.93
N GLN A 512 0.29 6.80 -4.76
CA GLN A 512 -0.25 6.17 -3.57
C GLN A 512 0.59 6.56 -2.35
N GLN A 513 -0.08 6.91 -1.26
CA GLN A 513 0.54 7.26 0.02
C GLN A 513 -0.23 6.59 1.15
N ASN A 514 0.49 6.06 2.12
CA ASN A 514 -0.11 5.62 3.38
C ASN A 514 0.02 6.75 4.39
N HIS A 515 -1.06 7.06 5.08
CA HIS A 515 -1.09 8.07 6.11
C HIS A 515 -1.37 7.41 7.45
N PHE A 516 -0.52 7.70 8.43
CA PHE A 516 -0.72 7.28 9.81
C PHE A 516 -0.77 8.52 10.71
N LEU A 517 -1.71 8.54 11.64
CA LEU A 517 -1.72 9.53 12.71
C LEU A 517 -1.35 8.84 14.01
N VAL A 518 -0.45 9.46 14.76
CA VAL A 518 0.10 8.95 16.02
C VAL A 518 -0.18 9.95 17.14
N ASN A 519 -0.77 9.45 18.23
CA ASN A 519 -1.01 10.18 19.46
C ASN A 519 -0.81 9.23 20.66
N GLY A 520 0.19 9.46 21.47
CA GLY A 520 0.52 8.57 22.59
C GLY A 520 1.70 7.63 22.36
N ALA A 521 2.37 7.72 21.18
CA ALA A 521 3.56 6.93 20.88
C ALA A 521 4.62 7.74 20.11
N THR A 522 5.87 7.24 20.12
CA THR A 522 7.00 7.72 19.32
C THR A 522 7.74 6.52 18.73
N GLY A 523 8.67 6.75 17.78
CA GLY A 523 9.48 5.68 17.19
C GLY A 523 8.71 4.79 16.21
N VAL A 524 7.53 5.21 15.76
CA VAL A 524 6.81 4.52 14.67
C VAL A 524 7.46 4.91 13.36
N THR A 525 7.91 3.91 12.60
CA THR A 525 8.53 4.08 11.27
C THR A 525 7.78 3.25 10.22
N THR A 526 8.21 3.31 8.97
CA THR A 526 7.59 2.54 7.87
C THR A 526 8.65 1.84 7.04
N LEU A 527 8.32 0.67 6.50
CA LEU A 527 9.21 -0.05 5.59
C LEU A 527 9.21 0.57 4.19
N GLY A 528 10.36 0.58 3.52
CA GLY A 528 10.56 1.12 2.16
C GLY A 528 9.93 0.29 1.03
N THR A 529 9.16 -0.75 1.35
CA THR A 529 8.43 -1.58 0.39
C THR A 529 7.01 -1.05 0.17
N VAL A 530 6.03 -1.55 0.93
CA VAL A 530 4.62 -1.12 0.77
C VAL A 530 4.21 -0.08 1.83
N ALA A 531 5.19 0.57 2.42
CA ALA A 531 5.02 1.63 3.43
C ALA A 531 4.15 1.17 4.63
N THR A 532 4.33 -0.09 5.06
CA THR A 532 3.69 -0.62 6.27
C THR A 532 4.41 -0.11 7.51
N PRO A 533 3.69 0.21 8.61
CA PRO A 533 4.32 0.67 9.84
C PRO A 533 5.08 -0.47 10.52
N THR A 534 6.18 -0.12 11.19
CA THR A 534 6.89 -1.01 12.12
C THR A 534 6.96 -0.38 13.50
N PHE A 535 6.88 -1.21 14.53
CA PHE A 535 6.81 -0.78 15.92
C PHE A 535 7.98 -1.29 16.77
N VAL A 536 9.04 -1.80 16.14
CA VAL A 536 10.23 -2.30 16.86
C VAL A 536 10.86 -1.21 17.73
N ASP A 537 10.92 0.03 17.24
CA ASP A 537 11.47 1.20 17.95
C ASP A 537 10.38 2.00 18.69
N ALA A 538 9.13 1.57 18.63
CA ALA A 538 8.03 2.33 19.21
C ALA A 538 8.05 2.31 20.73
N ARG A 539 7.73 3.46 21.34
CA ARG A 539 7.54 3.65 22.79
C ARG A 539 6.29 4.46 23.05
N LEU A 540 5.59 4.11 24.10
CA LEU A 540 4.45 4.90 24.56
C LEU A 540 4.94 6.20 25.20
N THR A 541 4.14 7.25 25.05
CA THR A 541 4.28 8.54 25.76
C THR A 541 3.10 8.71 26.69
N ASP A 542 3.36 9.06 27.97
CA ASP A 542 2.32 9.27 28.98
C ASP A 542 1.44 10.50 28.68
#